data_03ce713e6c85edab3e64209772143e4d
#
_entry.id   03ce713e6c85edab3e64209772143e4d
#
_cell.length_a   1.000
_cell.length_b   1.000
_cell.length_c   1.000
_cell.angle_alpha   90.00
_cell.angle_beta   90.00
_cell.angle_gamma   90.00
#
_symmetry.space_group_name_H-M   'P 1'
#
loop_
_entity.id
_entity.type
_entity.pdbx_description
1 polymer ?
#
loop_
_entity_poly.entity_id
_entity_poly.type
_entity_poly.pdbx_seq_one_letter_code
_entity_poly.pdbx_strand_id
1 'polypeptide(L)'
;MKPLSFKDLEGKVCVITGGAGVLGSSMVMAMALAGMKVAIADINKADAIKTAKEIAEETGATVMGVEANVLDKKSLEKSKKEINRKLGEIDCLINGAGGNSPQATTETEQITEEFLSNLEKTFYGLQIEGFDKVFALNFKGTILPTMVYTKDMLKNKKGVVLNISSMNSYRPLTKIPAYSAAKASINNFTEWLSVHLAKIGIRVNAIAPGFFITLQNRFLVMDEKTGDYSPRGRKIIDNTPMGIFGKPEDLQGATLFLLSDISAFITGIVMPVDGGYNAYGGV
;
A
#
# COMPACT_ATOMS: atom_id res chain seq x y z
N MET A 1 -31.41 5.90 -14.67
CA MET A 1 -30.12 5.39 -14.14
C MET A 1 -29.25 6.60 -13.78
N LYS A 2 -28.61 6.61 -12.61
CA LYS A 2 -27.59 7.63 -12.33
C LYS A 2 -26.35 7.28 -13.14
N PRO A 3 -25.67 8.25 -13.79
CA PRO A 3 -24.42 7.97 -14.50
C PRO A 3 -23.36 7.50 -13.51
N LEU A 4 -22.52 6.54 -13.93
CA LEU A 4 -21.35 6.11 -13.19
C LEU A 4 -20.39 7.30 -13.02
N SER A 5 -20.11 7.70 -11.80
CA SER A 5 -19.19 8.79 -11.51
C SER A 5 -18.64 8.64 -10.09
N PHE A 6 -17.47 9.21 -9.83
CA PHE A 6 -16.88 9.27 -8.50
C PHE A 6 -17.32 10.50 -7.67
N LYS A 7 -18.43 11.15 -8.06
CA LYS A 7 -18.97 12.33 -7.33
C LYS A 7 -19.32 12.06 -5.87
N ASP A 8 -19.58 10.81 -5.51
CA ASP A 8 -19.80 10.40 -4.12
C ASP A 8 -18.55 10.53 -3.25
N LEU A 9 -17.38 10.67 -3.85
CA LEU A 9 -16.10 10.91 -3.16
C LEU A 9 -15.85 12.39 -2.83
N GLU A 10 -16.54 13.31 -3.54
CA GLU A 10 -16.34 14.76 -3.36
C GLU A 10 -16.59 15.17 -1.90
N GLY A 11 -15.65 15.90 -1.33
CA GLY A 11 -15.67 16.38 0.05
C GLY A 11 -15.39 15.35 1.13
N LYS A 12 -15.34 14.03 0.83
CA LYS A 12 -14.96 13.00 1.80
C LYS A 12 -13.53 13.15 2.26
N VAL A 13 -13.28 12.86 3.52
CA VAL A 13 -11.94 12.91 4.13
C VAL A 13 -11.28 11.53 4.06
N CYS A 14 -10.13 11.45 3.39
CA CYS A 14 -9.30 10.25 3.37
C CYS A 14 -7.97 10.46 4.08
N VAL A 15 -7.58 9.50 4.91
CA VAL A 15 -6.23 9.41 5.46
C VAL A 15 -5.47 8.31 4.73
N ILE A 16 -4.25 8.59 4.30
CA ILE A 16 -3.35 7.59 3.74
C ILE A 16 -2.05 7.55 4.53
N THR A 17 -1.72 6.40 5.11
CA THR A 17 -0.43 6.18 5.77
C THR A 17 0.64 5.84 4.74
N GLY A 18 1.86 6.39 4.88
CA GLY A 18 2.92 6.22 3.87
C GLY A 18 2.61 6.94 2.55
N GLY A 19 1.72 7.94 2.59
CA GLY A 19 1.23 8.62 1.39
C GLY A 19 2.25 9.54 0.72
N ALA A 20 3.38 9.82 1.35
CA ALA A 20 4.49 10.57 0.73
C ALA A 20 5.37 9.68 -0.18
N GLY A 21 5.22 8.36 -0.14
CA GLY A 21 5.90 7.43 -1.03
C GLY A 21 5.36 7.49 -2.46
N VAL A 22 6.12 6.93 -3.43
CA VAL A 22 5.80 7.04 -4.87
C VAL A 22 4.41 6.50 -5.24
N LEU A 23 4.03 5.31 -4.76
CA LEU A 23 2.70 4.76 -5.01
C LEU A 23 1.62 5.50 -4.23
N GLY A 24 1.95 5.90 -2.98
CA GLY A 24 1.06 6.67 -2.12
C GLY A 24 0.69 8.02 -2.72
N SER A 25 1.67 8.78 -3.21
CA SER A 25 1.45 10.11 -3.81
C SER A 25 0.59 10.03 -5.08
N SER A 26 0.74 8.99 -5.89
CA SER A 26 -0.13 8.78 -7.06
C SER A 26 -1.58 8.50 -6.65
N MET A 27 -1.80 7.70 -5.61
CA MET A 27 -3.16 7.49 -5.05
C MET A 27 -3.73 8.79 -4.46
N VAL A 28 -2.90 9.61 -3.77
CA VAL A 28 -3.31 10.93 -3.27
C VAL A 28 -3.73 11.84 -4.41
N MET A 29 -2.96 11.88 -5.50
CA MET A 29 -3.29 12.66 -6.71
C MET A 29 -4.68 12.30 -7.25
N ALA A 30 -4.96 11.00 -7.40
CA ALA A 30 -6.27 10.56 -7.88
C ALA A 30 -7.42 10.98 -6.96
N MET A 31 -7.24 10.83 -5.63
CA MET A 31 -8.24 11.24 -4.64
C MET A 31 -8.45 12.76 -4.65
N ALA A 32 -7.38 13.55 -4.79
CA ALA A 32 -7.45 15.00 -4.89
C ALA A 32 -8.23 15.43 -6.13
N LEU A 33 -7.94 14.84 -7.30
CA LEU A 33 -8.67 15.10 -8.55
C LEU A 33 -10.14 14.68 -8.49
N ALA A 34 -10.47 13.67 -7.67
CA ALA A 34 -11.85 13.27 -7.38
C ALA A 34 -12.57 14.18 -6.37
N GLY A 35 -11.94 15.27 -5.92
CA GLY A 35 -12.52 16.25 -5.00
C GLY A 35 -12.51 15.82 -3.54
N MET A 36 -11.76 14.79 -3.16
CA MET A 36 -11.59 14.39 -1.76
C MET A 36 -10.67 15.37 -1.01
N LYS A 37 -10.86 15.46 0.31
CA LYS A 37 -9.89 16.08 1.23
C LYS A 37 -8.95 14.99 1.71
N VAL A 38 -7.64 15.15 1.49
CA VAL A 38 -6.68 14.07 1.77
C VAL A 38 -5.66 14.47 2.84
N ALA A 39 -5.45 13.61 3.83
CA ALA A 39 -4.37 13.71 4.80
C ALA A 39 -3.30 12.66 4.50
N ILE A 40 -2.10 13.12 4.15
CA ILE A 40 -0.89 12.30 4.03
C ILE A 40 -0.31 12.12 5.42
N ALA A 41 -0.44 10.92 5.99
CA ALA A 41 0.11 10.57 7.29
C ALA A 41 1.42 9.81 7.08
N ASP A 42 2.56 10.41 7.42
CA ASP A 42 3.88 9.82 7.21
C ASP A 42 4.78 10.05 8.43
N ILE A 43 5.74 9.15 8.63
CA ILE A 43 6.74 9.30 9.69
C ILE A 43 7.68 10.47 9.39
N ASN A 44 7.96 10.73 8.12
CA ASN A 44 8.67 11.91 7.66
C ASN A 44 7.69 13.07 7.41
N LYS A 45 7.56 13.91 8.42
CA LYS A 45 6.69 15.08 8.36
C LYS A 45 7.03 16.03 7.21
N ALA A 46 8.32 16.21 6.91
CA ALA A 46 8.75 17.13 5.86
C ALA A 46 8.31 16.65 4.47
N ASP A 47 8.48 15.35 4.18
CA ASP A 47 8.05 14.75 2.93
C ASP A 47 6.52 14.77 2.81
N ALA A 48 5.80 14.48 3.91
CA ALA A 48 4.34 14.54 3.92
C ALA A 48 3.82 15.96 3.57
N ILE A 49 4.40 17.00 4.16
CA ILE A 49 4.02 18.39 3.89
C ILE A 49 4.39 18.80 2.47
N LYS A 50 5.59 18.42 2.00
CA LYS A 50 6.06 18.74 0.65
C LYS A 50 5.13 18.12 -0.40
N THR A 51 4.90 16.82 -0.32
CA THR A 51 4.03 16.10 -1.24
C THR A 51 2.59 16.64 -1.21
N ALA A 52 2.07 16.95 -0.02
CA ALA A 52 0.73 17.53 0.11
C ALA A 52 0.63 18.89 -0.58
N LYS A 53 1.66 19.75 -0.43
CA LYS A 53 1.72 21.07 -1.06
C LYS A 53 1.77 20.95 -2.58
N GLU A 54 2.64 20.11 -3.12
CA GLU A 54 2.78 19.88 -4.57
C GLU A 54 1.46 19.42 -5.19
N ILE A 55 0.79 18.44 -4.58
CA ILE A 55 -0.50 17.94 -5.08
C ILE A 55 -1.61 18.98 -4.93
N ALA A 56 -1.65 19.73 -3.83
CA ALA A 56 -2.64 20.80 -3.65
C ALA A 56 -2.48 21.93 -4.68
N GLU A 57 -1.24 22.31 -5.00
CA GLU A 57 -0.94 23.32 -6.03
C GLU A 57 -1.34 22.84 -7.44
N GLU A 58 -1.11 21.57 -7.75
CA GLU A 58 -1.43 21.00 -9.06
C GLU A 58 -2.93 20.80 -9.27
N THR A 59 -3.66 20.38 -8.22
CA THR A 59 -5.06 19.98 -8.33
C THR A 59 -6.07 21.02 -7.84
N GLY A 60 -5.63 22.01 -7.06
CA GLY A 60 -6.51 22.91 -6.34
C GLY A 60 -7.27 22.27 -5.18
N ALA A 61 -7.02 21.00 -4.86
CA ALA A 61 -7.70 20.25 -3.81
C ALA A 61 -7.13 20.52 -2.42
N THR A 62 -7.91 20.17 -1.39
CA THR A 62 -7.45 20.26 -0.01
C THR A 62 -6.63 19.03 0.37
N VAL A 63 -5.31 19.16 0.38
CA VAL A 63 -4.38 18.11 0.79
C VAL A 63 -3.51 18.62 1.93
N MET A 64 -3.30 17.82 2.97
CA MET A 64 -2.42 18.17 4.09
C MET A 64 -1.45 17.04 4.43
N GLY A 65 -0.23 17.39 4.83
CA GLY A 65 0.73 16.48 5.43
C GLY A 65 0.67 16.52 6.96
N VAL A 66 0.76 15.36 7.60
CA VAL A 66 0.81 15.22 9.05
C VAL A 66 1.81 14.15 9.46
N GLU A 67 2.55 14.40 10.55
CA GLU A 67 3.43 13.40 11.15
C GLU A 67 2.62 12.29 11.81
N ALA A 68 2.90 11.03 11.43
CA ALA A 68 2.27 9.87 12.05
C ALA A 68 3.22 8.65 12.01
N ASN A 69 3.55 8.14 13.19
CA ASN A 69 4.22 6.86 13.31
C ASN A 69 3.16 5.75 13.44
N VAL A 70 3.06 4.89 12.43
CA VAL A 70 2.08 3.79 12.39
C VAL A 70 2.29 2.73 13.49
N LEU A 71 3.44 2.75 14.17
CA LEU A 71 3.76 1.85 15.29
C LEU A 71 3.52 2.48 16.66
N ASP A 72 3.12 3.75 16.71
CA ASP A 72 2.85 4.50 17.95
C ASP A 72 1.40 5.01 17.98
N LYS A 73 0.61 4.42 18.87
CA LYS A 73 -0.80 4.78 19.05
C LYS A 73 -0.99 6.25 19.43
N LYS A 74 -0.10 6.82 20.28
CA LYS A 74 -0.19 8.23 20.69
C LYS A 74 0.06 9.17 19.52
N SER A 75 1.04 8.85 18.67
CA SER A 75 1.31 9.58 17.43
C SER A 75 0.08 9.58 16.50
N LEU A 76 -0.54 8.41 16.31
CA LEU A 76 -1.76 8.27 15.50
C LEU A 76 -2.95 9.04 16.08
N GLU A 77 -3.15 9.02 17.40
CA GLU A 77 -4.23 9.77 18.06
C GLU A 77 -4.02 11.29 17.95
N LYS A 78 -2.76 11.75 18.03
CA LYS A 78 -2.39 13.16 17.81
C LYS A 78 -2.69 13.60 16.39
N SER A 79 -2.23 12.81 15.40
CA SER A 79 -2.47 13.10 13.99
C SER A 79 -3.96 13.09 13.66
N LYS A 80 -4.74 12.12 14.19
CA LYS A 80 -6.20 12.09 14.03
C LYS A 80 -6.88 13.37 14.51
N LYS A 81 -6.50 13.88 15.70
CA LYS A 81 -7.05 15.14 16.24
C LYS A 81 -6.74 16.32 15.32
N GLU A 82 -5.54 16.38 14.76
CA GLU A 82 -5.14 17.42 13.82
C GLU A 82 -5.94 17.34 12.51
N ILE A 83 -6.08 16.14 11.95
CA ILE A 83 -6.85 15.88 10.73
C ILE A 83 -8.31 16.27 10.93
N ASN A 84 -8.95 15.80 12.01
CA ASN A 84 -10.35 16.08 12.27
C ASN A 84 -10.62 17.59 12.44
N ARG A 85 -9.68 18.32 13.03
CA ARG A 85 -9.78 19.79 13.17
C ARG A 85 -9.73 20.52 11.84
N LYS A 86 -8.89 20.05 10.89
CA LYS A 86 -8.61 20.75 9.63
C LYS A 86 -9.48 20.30 8.46
N LEU A 87 -9.76 19.00 8.37
CA LEU A 87 -10.46 18.40 7.24
C LEU A 87 -11.86 17.92 7.58
N GLY A 88 -12.11 17.54 8.83
CA GLY A 88 -13.35 16.90 9.28
C GLY A 88 -13.15 15.46 9.73
N GLU A 89 -14.27 14.76 10.02
CA GLU A 89 -14.26 13.35 10.40
C GLU A 89 -13.80 12.48 9.23
N ILE A 90 -13.10 11.39 9.54
CA ILE A 90 -12.46 10.52 8.54
C ILE A 90 -13.50 9.55 7.96
N ASP A 91 -13.70 9.61 6.64
CA ASP A 91 -14.57 8.72 5.88
C ASP A 91 -13.84 7.50 5.31
N CYS A 92 -12.57 7.67 4.93
CA CYS A 92 -11.76 6.66 4.27
C CYS A 92 -10.36 6.56 4.91
N LEU A 93 -9.85 5.32 4.97
CA LEU A 93 -8.49 5.04 5.40
C LEU A 93 -7.77 4.17 4.37
N ILE A 94 -6.58 4.60 3.92
CA ILE A 94 -5.66 3.76 3.15
C ILE A 94 -4.45 3.42 4.02
N ASN A 95 -4.27 2.14 4.32
CA ASN A 95 -3.08 1.63 5.00
C ASN A 95 -2.00 1.33 3.96
N GLY A 96 -1.16 2.32 3.66
CA GLY A 96 -0.11 2.25 2.63
C GLY A 96 1.32 2.20 3.19
N ALA A 97 1.52 2.45 4.48
CA ALA A 97 2.84 2.35 5.10
C ALA A 97 3.34 0.89 5.10
N GLY A 98 4.54 0.67 4.60
CA GLY A 98 5.12 -0.67 4.52
C GLY A 98 6.52 -0.64 3.92
N GLY A 99 7.20 -1.77 3.95
CA GLY A 99 8.53 -1.91 3.39
C GLY A 99 9.19 -3.24 3.78
N ASN A 100 10.37 -3.47 3.24
CA ASN A 100 11.20 -4.64 3.53
C ASN A 100 12.41 -4.25 4.38
N SER A 101 13.17 -5.24 4.85
CA SER A 101 14.43 -5.07 5.59
C SER A 101 15.55 -5.90 4.93
N PRO A 102 16.74 -5.31 4.71
CA PRO A 102 17.91 -6.09 4.26
C PRO A 102 18.24 -7.25 5.19
N GLN A 103 18.02 -7.11 6.50
CA GLN A 103 18.24 -8.14 7.51
C GLN A 103 17.33 -9.38 7.37
N ALA A 104 16.20 -9.23 6.63
CA ALA A 104 15.26 -10.32 6.31
C ALA A 104 15.24 -10.64 4.80
N THR A 105 16.35 -10.39 4.10
CA THR A 105 16.50 -10.60 2.65
C THR A 105 17.70 -11.53 2.40
N THR A 106 17.48 -12.66 1.73
CA THR A 106 18.57 -13.57 1.34
C THR A 106 19.37 -13.02 0.16
N GLU A 107 20.65 -13.36 0.07
CA GLU A 107 21.45 -13.02 -1.10
C GLU A 107 21.14 -13.96 -2.28
N THR A 108 20.81 -15.22 -1.99
CA THR A 108 20.48 -16.24 -3.00
C THR A 108 18.98 -16.49 -3.12
N GLU A 109 18.56 -16.91 -4.29
CA GLU A 109 17.16 -17.31 -4.55
C GLU A 109 16.87 -18.74 -4.10
N GLN A 110 17.85 -19.63 -4.25
CA GLN A 110 17.79 -21.06 -3.90
C GLN A 110 19.13 -21.48 -3.29
N ILE A 111 19.08 -22.45 -2.41
CA ILE A 111 20.29 -23.07 -1.87
C ILE A 111 20.72 -24.18 -2.83
N THR A 112 21.94 -24.08 -3.34
CA THR A 112 22.59 -25.12 -4.14
C THR A 112 23.82 -25.65 -3.38
N GLU A 113 24.47 -26.71 -3.86
CA GLU A 113 25.63 -27.32 -3.18
C GLU A 113 26.75 -26.31 -2.90
N GLU A 114 26.95 -25.33 -3.77
CA GLU A 114 27.96 -24.28 -3.60
C GLU A 114 27.74 -23.40 -2.36
N PHE A 115 26.49 -23.27 -1.88
CA PHE A 115 26.16 -22.48 -0.69
C PHE A 115 26.27 -23.27 0.61
N LEU A 116 26.44 -24.60 0.59
CA LEU A 116 26.51 -25.40 1.82
C LEU A 116 27.72 -25.04 2.68
N SER A 117 28.79 -24.49 2.08
CA SER A 117 29.97 -23.99 2.80
C SER A 117 29.81 -22.54 3.32
N ASN A 118 28.77 -21.83 2.91
CA ASN A 118 28.51 -20.43 3.32
C ASN A 118 27.02 -20.17 3.46
N LEU A 119 26.43 -20.65 4.54
CA LEU A 119 24.99 -20.54 4.82
C LEU A 119 24.55 -19.11 5.19
N GLU A 120 25.48 -18.23 5.52
CA GLU A 120 25.19 -16.81 5.87
C GLU A 120 24.47 -16.06 4.74
N LYS A 121 24.66 -16.46 3.48
CA LYS A 121 24.01 -15.87 2.30
C LYS A 121 22.60 -16.39 2.01
N THR A 122 22.16 -17.36 2.80
CA THR A 122 20.92 -18.11 2.61
C THR A 122 19.88 -17.77 3.68
N PHE A 123 18.82 -18.56 3.78
CA PHE A 123 17.83 -18.47 4.85
C PHE A 123 18.44 -18.52 6.26
N TYR A 124 19.53 -19.28 6.44
CA TYR A 124 20.18 -19.47 7.74
C TYR A 124 20.98 -18.24 8.21
N GLY A 125 21.28 -17.28 7.34
CA GLY A 125 21.90 -15.99 7.70
C GLY A 125 20.90 -14.86 7.96
N LEU A 126 19.59 -15.12 7.86
CA LEU A 126 18.58 -14.11 8.13
C LEU A 126 18.48 -13.81 9.64
N GLN A 127 18.27 -12.53 9.96
CA GLN A 127 18.16 -12.07 11.34
C GLN A 127 16.68 -11.97 11.75
N ILE A 128 16.34 -12.53 12.92
CA ILE A 128 14.96 -12.50 13.45
C ILE A 128 14.48 -11.06 13.68
N GLU A 129 15.35 -10.16 14.09
CA GLU A 129 15.06 -8.74 14.27
C GLU A 129 14.64 -8.08 12.95
N GLY A 130 15.13 -8.59 11.81
CA GLY A 130 14.69 -8.18 10.47
C GLY A 130 13.25 -8.60 10.19
N PHE A 131 12.86 -9.82 10.58
CA PHE A 131 11.48 -10.30 10.50
C PHE A 131 10.57 -9.45 11.38
N ASP A 132 10.96 -9.21 12.65
CA ASP A 132 10.18 -8.41 13.59
C ASP A 132 9.92 -6.99 13.05
N LYS A 133 10.94 -6.34 12.49
CA LYS A 133 10.81 -5.02 11.85
C LYS A 133 9.84 -5.04 10.68
N VAL A 134 9.93 -6.05 9.79
CA VAL A 134 9.06 -6.18 8.62
C VAL A 134 7.62 -6.44 9.03
N PHE A 135 7.38 -7.37 9.97
CA PHE A 135 6.04 -7.63 10.49
C PHE A 135 5.47 -6.45 11.27
N ALA A 136 6.28 -5.79 12.10
CA ALA A 136 5.84 -4.60 12.79
C ALA A 136 5.40 -3.53 11.80
N LEU A 137 6.23 -3.16 10.82
CA LEU A 137 5.90 -2.10 9.88
C LEU A 137 4.69 -2.45 9.01
N ASN A 138 4.66 -3.64 8.38
CA ASN A 138 3.61 -3.98 7.42
C ASN A 138 2.30 -4.40 8.10
N PHE A 139 2.35 -5.28 9.10
CA PHE A 139 1.15 -5.84 9.70
C PHE A 139 0.64 -5.02 10.88
N LYS A 140 1.47 -4.81 11.94
CA LYS A 140 1.08 -3.95 13.06
C LYS A 140 0.82 -2.50 12.61
N GLY A 141 1.63 -2.01 11.65
CA GLY A 141 1.44 -0.70 11.02
C GLY A 141 0.18 -0.57 10.14
N THR A 142 -0.53 -1.67 9.86
CA THR A 142 -1.88 -1.68 9.28
C THR A 142 -2.95 -1.72 10.38
N ILE A 143 -2.74 -2.52 11.43
CA ILE A 143 -3.71 -2.71 12.52
C ILE A 143 -3.89 -1.43 13.34
N LEU A 144 -2.81 -0.82 13.82
CA LEU A 144 -2.89 0.34 14.72
C LEU A 144 -3.57 1.56 14.08
N PRO A 145 -3.22 2.00 12.85
CA PRO A 145 -3.96 3.07 12.17
C PRO A 145 -5.44 2.73 11.99
N THR A 146 -5.75 1.48 11.64
CA THR A 146 -7.14 1.03 11.53
C THR A 146 -7.88 1.23 12.85
N MET A 147 -7.33 0.79 13.99
CA MET A 147 -7.94 0.98 15.31
C MET A 147 -8.16 2.45 15.70
N VAL A 148 -7.33 3.36 15.20
CA VAL A 148 -7.38 4.78 15.56
C VAL A 148 -8.28 5.57 14.62
N TYR A 149 -8.05 5.45 13.31
CA TYR A 149 -8.70 6.31 12.32
C TYR A 149 -10.14 5.87 12.01
N THR A 150 -10.49 4.58 12.13
CA THR A 150 -11.86 4.11 11.86
C THR A 150 -12.87 4.48 12.93
N LYS A 151 -12.47 5.08 14.06
CA LYS A 151 -13.40 5.47 15.13
C LYS A 151 -14.49 6.46 14.64
N ASP A 152 -14.18 7.33 13.69
CA ASP A 152 -15.15 8.25 13.09
C ASP A 152 -16.13 7.49 12.21
N MET A 153 -15.64 6.52 11.43
CA MET A 153 -16.48 5.65 10.60
C MET A 153 -17.45 4.82 11.45
N LEU A 154 -16.99 4.31 12.63
CA LEU A 154 -17.90 3.62 13.58
C LEU A 154 -19.00 4.53 14.09
N LYS A 155 -18.69 5.78 14.45
CA LYS A 155 -19.65 6.79 14.89
C LYS A 155 -20.68 7.08 13.79
N ASN A 156 -20.22 7.24 12.55
CA ASN A 156 -21.02 7.61 11.39
C ASN A 156 -21.72 6.42 10.73
N LYS A 157 -21.40 5.19 11.19
CA LYS A 157 -21.92 3.93 10.63
C LYS A 157 -21.71 3.83 9.12
N LYS A 158 -20.65 4.40 8.62
CA LYS A 158 -20.25 4.40 7.20
C LYS A 158 -18.76 4.65 7.09
N GLY A 159 -18.08 3.96 6.17
CA GLY A 159 -16.67 4.20 5.89
C GLY A 159 -16.07 3.16 4.97
N VAL A 160 -14.83 3.42 4.55
CA VAL A 160 -14.06 2.50 3.71
C VAL A 160 -12.63 2.40 4.23
N VAL A 161 -12.16 1.17 4.38
CA VAL A 161 -10.75 0.86 4.64
C VAL A 161 -10.17 0.16 3.41
N LEU A 162 -9.05 0.67 2.91
CA LEU A 162 -8.30 0.08 1.82
C LEU A 162 -6.88 -0.24 2.29
N ASN A 163 -6.53 -1.51 2.31
CA ASN A 163 -5.21 -1.97 2.69
C ASN A 163 -4.32 -2.13 1.46
N ILE A 164 -3.05 -1.75 1.56
CA ILE A 164 -2.08 -2.01 0.50
C ILE A 164 -1.32 -3.29 0.83
N SER A 165 -1.75 -4.37 0.16
CA SER A 165 -1.11 -5.67 0.18
C SER A 165 0.07 -5.71 -0.83
N SER A 166 0.27 -6.82 -1.50
CA SER A 166 1.25 -7.02 -2.57
C SER A 166 0.91 -8.30 -3.33
N MET A 167 1.31 -8.40 -4.59
CA MET A 167 1.29 -9.69 -5.31
C MET A 167 2.08 -10.78 -4.55
N ASN A 168 3.08 -10.38 -3.75
CA ASN A 168 3.85 -11.29 -2.90
C ASN A 168 3.03 -12.00 -1.82
N SER A 169 1.84 -11.52 -1.52
CA SER A 169 0.90 -12.17 -0.61
C SER A 169 0.28 -13.44 -1.19
N TYR A 170 0.26 -13.56 -2.52
CA TYR A 170 -0.23 -14.71 -3.26
C TYR A 170 0.91 -15.64 -3.71
N ARG A 171 1.98 -15.04 -4.22
CA ARG A 171 3.17 -15.73 -4.73
C ARG A 171 4.42 -15.14 -4.09
N PRO A 172 4.98 -15.80 -3.07
CA PRO A 172 6.14 -15.28 -2.36
C PRO A 172 7.34 -15.17 -3.32
N LEU A 173 8.00 -14.03 -3.30
CA LEU A 173 9.27 -13.86 -4.00
C LEU A 173 10.40 -14.56 -3.24
N THR A 174 11.37 -15.07 -4.00
CA THR A 174 12.43 -15.96 -3.52
C THR A 174 13.30 -15.38 -2.39
N LYS A 175 13.56 -14.07 -2.38
CA LYS A 175 14.56 -13.48 -1.48
C LYS A 175 13.98 -12.80 -0.23
N ILE A 176 12.67 -12.60 -0.14
CA ILE A 176 12.04 -11.74 0.86
C ILE A 176 10.90 -12.44 1.63
N PRO A 177 11.23 -13.51 2.39
CA PRO A 177 10.22 -14.32 3.06
C PRO A 177 9.39 -13.55 4.08
N ALA A 178 10.02 -12.68 4.87
CA ALA A 178 9.34 -11.88 5.90
C ALA A 178 8.32 -10.92 5.28
N TYR A 179 8.68 -10.23 4.20
CA TYR A 179 7.78 -9.31 3.51
C TYR A 179 6.57 -10.03 2.91
N SER A 180 6.82 -11.14 2.21
CA SER A 180 5.75 -11.95 1.60
C SER A 180 4.76 -12.46 2.66
N ALA A 181 5.27 -13.00 3.77
CA ALA A 181 4.44 -13.47 4.88
C ALA A 181 3.65 -12.33 5.55
N ALA A 182 4.28 -11.16 5.79
CA ALA A 182 3.60 -10.01 6.36
C ALA A 182 2.48 -9.48 5.43
N LYS A 183 2.70 -9.49 4.11
CA LYS A 183 1.66 -9.10 3.13
C LYS A 183 0.54 -10.13 3.01
N ALA A 184 0.84 -11.42 3.15
CA ALA A 184 -0.19 -12.47 3.25
C ALA A 184 -1.07 -12.29 4.52
N SER A 185 -0.47 -11.87 5.63
CA SER A 185 -1.22 -11.55 6.85
C SER A 185 -2.18 -10.37 6.65
N ILE A 186 -1.84 -9.38 5.79
CA ILE A 186 -2.76 -8.28 5.44
C ILE A 186 -3.98 -8.80 4.68
N ASN A 187 -3.83 -9.77 3.76
CA ASN A 187 -4.95 -10.37 3.06
C ASN A 187 -5.94 -11.01 4.04
N ASN A 188 -5.45 -11.88 4.92
CA ASN A 188 -6.26 -12.53 5.93
C ASN A 188 -6.94 -11.52 6.87
N PHE A 189 -6.21 -10.50 7.31
CA PHE A 189 -6.77 -9.43 8.15
C PHE A 189 -7.85 -8.63 7.40
N THR A 190 -7.69 -8.36 6.12
CA THR A 190 -8.67 -7.66 5.28
C THR A 190 -9.99 -8.43 5.24
N GLU A 191 -9.92 -9.74 4.99
CA GLU A 191 -11.09 -10.62 4.97
C GLU A 191 -11.79 -10.66 6.33
N TRP A 192 -11.03 -10.93 7.40
CA TRP A 192 -11.56 -10.95 8.75
C TRP A 192 -12.23 -9.62 9.15
N LEU A 193 -11.56 -8.51 8.92
CA LEU A 193 -12.05 -7.19 9.31
C LEU A 193 -13.28 -6.78 8.50
N SER A 194 -13.36 -7.19 7.24
CA SER A 194 -14.50 -6.92 6.37
C SER A 194 -15.80 -7.50 6.94
N VAL A 195 -15.74 -8.74 7.42
CA VAL A 195 -16.87 -9.42 8.07
C VAL A 195 -17.21 -8.76 9.41
N HIS A 196 -16.18 -8.43 10.19
CA HIS A 196 -16.34 -7.84 11.52
C HIS A 196 -17.05 -6.47 11.49
N LEU A 197 -16.77 -5.66 10.45
CA LEU A 197 -17.30 -4.30 10.33
C LEU A 197 -18.51 -4.16 9.39
N ALA A 198 -18.89 -5.21 8.67
CA ALA A 198 -19.94 -5.15 7.63
C ALA A 198 -21.28 -4.61 8.15
N LYS A 199 -21.74 -5.09 9.31
CA LYS A 199 -23.04 -4.66 9.91
C LYS A 199 -23.07 -3.20 10.35
N ILE A 200 -21.90 -2.59 10.50
CA ILE A 200 -21.75 -1.17 10.83
C ILE A 200 -21.67 -0.30 9.56
N GLY A 201 -21.70 -0.90 8.38
CA GLY A 201 -21.64 -0.16 7.11
C GLY A 201 -20.23 0.27 6.70
N ILE A 202 -19.20 -0.40 7.21
CA ILE A 202 -17.81 -0.15 6.83
C ILE A 202 -17.32 -1.26 5.92
N ARG A 203 -16.85 -0.92 4.72
CA ARG A 203 -16.22 -1.86 3.78
C ARG A 203 -14.72 -1.91 4.00
N VAL A 204 -14.15 -3.09 3.84
CA VAL A 204 -12.71 -3.31 3.96
C VAL A 204 -12.24 -4.14 2.79
N ASN A 205 -11.33 -3.60 1.98
CA ASN A 205 -10.74 -4.27 0.83
C ASN A 205 -9.23 -4.05 0.81
N ALA A 206 -8.53 -4.73 -0.08
CA ALA A 206 -7.13 -4.48 -0.34
C ALA A 206 -6.82 -4.39 -1.84
N ILE A 207 -5.77 -3.65 -2.18
CA ILE A 207 -5.09 -3.73 -3.48
C ILE A 207 -3.78 -4.50 -3.28
N ALA A 208 -3.45 -5.39 -4.20
CA ALA A 208 -2.19 -6.11 -4.25
C ALA A 208 -1.37 -5.65 -5.47
N PRO A 209 -0.53 -4.61 -5.33
CA PRO A 209 0.31 -4.14 -6.41
C PRO A 209 1.32 -5.19 -6.85
N GLY A 210 1.57 -5.29 -8.16
CA GLY A 210 2.63 -6.04 -8.78
C GLY A 210 3.97 -5.29 -8.78
N PHE A 211 4.67 -5.36 -9.88
CA PHE A 211 5.93 -4.65 -10.07
C PHE A 211 5.71 -3.30 -10.76
N PHE A 212 6.00 -2.23 -10.03
CA PHE A 212 5.91 -0.86 -10.50
C PHE A 212 7.31 -0.24 -10.57
N ILE A 213 7.63 0.43 -11.68
CA ILE A 213 8.88 1.19 -11.74
C ILE A 213 8.69 2.49 -10.98
N THR A 214 9.60 2.71 -10.04
CA THR A 214 9.71 3.94 -9.28
C THR A 214 11.15 4.45 -9.34
N LEU A 215 11.38 5.72 -9.04
CA LEU A 215 12.74 6.27 -8.95
C LEU A 215 13.60 5.49 -7.94
N GLN A 216 12.97 4.92 -6.90
CA GLN A 216 13.66 4.18 -5.85
C GLN A 216 14.10 2.78 -6.26
N ASN A 217 13.46 2.14 -7.25
CA ASN A 217 13.78 0.77 -7.66
C ASN A 217 14.27 0.64 -9.11
N ARG A 218 14.29 1.75 -9.86
CA ARG A 218 14.68 1.75 -11.28
C ARG A 218 16.07 1.10 -11.49
N PHE A 219 17.04 1.43 -10.63
CA PHE A 219 18.40 0.87 -10.72
C PHE A 219 18.46 -0.64 -10.52
N LEU A 220 17.44 -1.26 -9.89
CA LEU A 220 17.37 -2.72 -9.70
C LEU A 220 16.86 -3.45 -10.94
N VAL A 221 16.04 -2.79 -11.76
CA VAL A 221 15.30 -3.40 -12.86
C VAL A 221 15.69 -2.87 -14.23
N MET A 222 16.45 -1.76 -14.29
CA MET A 222 16.98 -1.16 -15.52
C MET A 222 18.50 -1.11 -15.44
N ASP A 223 19.17 -1.38 -16.56
CA ASP A 223 20.60 -1.11 -16.73
C ASP A 223 20.76 0.36 -17.14
N GLU A 224 21.44 1.14 -16.28
CA GLU A 224 21.62 2.58 -16.50
C GLU A 224 22.51 2.91 -17.71
N LYS A 225 23.36 1.97 -18.16
CA LYS A 225 24.27 2.19 -19.28
C LYS A 225 23.60 1.94 -20.63
N THR A 226 22.77 0.91 -20.71
CA THR A 226 22.12 0.51 -21.97
C THR A 226 20.69 1.04 -22.10
N GLY A 227 20.05 1.36 -20.98
CA GLY A 227 18.62 1.70 -20.93
C GLY A 227 17.70 0.48 -21.04
N ASP A 228 18.27 -0.74 -21.12
CA ASP A 228 17.53 -1.99 -21.18
C ASP A 228 17.15 -2.50 -19.79
N TYR A 229 16.36 -3.57 -19.74
CA TYR A 229 16.09 -4.25 -18.48
C TYR A 229 17.34 -4.96 -17.95
N SER A 230 17.62 -4.80 -16.66
CA SER A 230 18.60 -5.63 -15.96
C SER A 230 18.19 -7.11 -16.02
N PRO A 231 19.07 -8.08 -15.71
CA PRO A 231 18.70 -9.50 -15.63
C PRO A 231 17.47 -9.73 -14.71
N ARG A 232 17.39 -8.99 -13.59
CA ARG A 232 16.24 -9.02 -12.70
C ARG A 232 14.99 -8.43 -13.36
N GLY A 233 15.13 -7.30 -14.02
CA GLY A 233 14.04 -6.66 -14.76
C GLY A 233 13.47 -7.56 -15.85
N ARG A 234 14.35 -8.21 -16.61
CA ARG A 234 13.97 -9.18 -17.65
C ARG A 234 13.17 -10.34 -17.04
N LYS A 235 13.69 -10.97 -15.98
CA LYS A 235 13.00 -12.06 -15.28
C LYS A 235 11.59 -11.67 -14.80
N ILE A 236 11.41 -10.44 -14.33
CA ILE A 236 10.09 -9.93 -13.90
C ILE A 236 9.18 -9.80 -15.13
N ILE A 237 9.64 -9.16 -16.19
CA ILE A 237 8.84 -8.93 -17.42
C ILE A 237 8.45 -10.24 -18.09
N ASP A 238 9.37 -11.21 -18.19
CA ASP A 238 9.11 -12.52 -18.77
C ASP A 238 8.02 -13.30 -18.01
N ASN A 239 7.82 -12.98 -16.73
CA ASN A 239 6.75 -13.56 -15.91
C ASN A 239 5.53 -12.64 -15.74
N THR A 240 5.49 -11.50 -16.43
CA THR A 240 4.35 -10.58 -16.43
C THR A 240 3.63 -10.67 -17.78
N PRO A 241 2.44 -11.26 -17.89
CA PRO A 241 1.75 -11.45 -19.17
C PRO A 241 1.55 -10.20 -20.01
N MET A 242 1.34 -9.02 -19.38
CA MET A 242 1.26 -7.74 -20.10
C MET A 242 2.62 -7.26 -20.64
N GLY A 243 3.74 -7.89 -20.27
CA GLY A 243 5.08 -7.59 -20.78
C GLY A 243 5.63 -6.21 -20.40
N ILE A 244 5.06 -5.56 -19.41
CA ILE A 244 5.46 -4.22 -18.95
C ILE A 244 5.47 -4.14 -17.43
N PHE A 245 6.22 -3.18 -16.88
CA PHE A 245 6.06 -2.75 -15.50
C PHE A 245 4.87 -1.82 -15.37
N GLY A 246 4.16 -1.90 -14.24
CA GLY A 246 3.13 -0.93 -13.89
C GLY A 246 3.72 0.46 -13.62
N LYS A 247 2.93 1.49 -13.89
CA LYS A 247 3.19 2.87 -13.49
C LYS A 247 2.36 3.20 -12.25
N PRO A 248 2.83 4.10 -11.36
CA PRO A 248 2.06 4.48 -10.16
C PRO A 248 0.60 4.86 -10.46
N GLU A 249 0.36 5.45 -11.63
CA GLU A 249 -0.97 5.88 -12.10
C GLU A 249 -1.93 4.70 -12.33
N ASP A 250 -1.42 3.50 -12.62
CA ASP A 250 -2.25 2.30 -12.84
C ASP A 250 -2.99 1.86 -11.56
N LEU A 251 -2.58 2.36 -10.38
CA LEU A 251 -3.29 2.12 -9.12
C LEU A 251 -4.47 3.07 -8.90
N GLN A 252 -4.54 4.20 -9.61
CA GLN A 252 -5.50 5.27 -9.36
C GLN A 252 -6.94 4.80 -9.55
N GLY A 253 -7.22 4.13 -10.68
CA GLY A 253 -8.56 3.64 -11.00
C GLY A 253 -9.07 2.63 -9.96
N ALA A 254 -8.24 1.65 -9.58
CA ALA A 254 -8.59 0.66 -8.56
C ALA A 254 -8.82 1.31 -7.18
N THR A 255 -8.02 2.33 -6.84
CA THR A 255 -8.16 3.09 -5.59
C THR A 255 -9.52 3.80 -5.55
N LEU A 256 -9.85 4.61 -6.55
CA LEU A 256 -11.12 5.33 -6.60
C LEU A 256 -12.32 4.38 -6.64
N PHE A 257 -12.24 3.30 -7.42
CA PHE A 257 -13.29 2.28 -7.50
C PHE A 257 -13.58 1.68 -6.12
N LEU A 258 -12.56 1.24 -5.39
CA LEU A 258 -12.77 0.60 -4.09
C LEU A 258 -13.17 1.58 -2.98
N LEU A 259 -12.81 2.87 -3.09
CA LEU A 259 -13.24 3.89 -2.14
C LEU A 259 -14.68 4.36 -2.38
N SER A 260 -15.16 4.35 -3.64
CA SER A 260 -16.47 4.90 -4.01
C SER A 260 -17.64 3.96 -3.74
N ASP A 261 -18.86 4.53 -3.73
CA ASP A 261 -20.10 3.78 -3.62
C ASP A 261 -20.41 2.94 -4.90
N ILE A 262 -19.64 3.10 -5.99
CA ILE A 262 -19.68 2.21 -7.17
C ILE A 262 -19.40 0.76 -6.76
N SER A 263 -18.53 0.56 -5.77
CA SER A 263 -18.18 -0.75 -5.19
C SER A 263 -18.93 -1.04 -3.88
N ALA A 264 -20.14 -0.48 -3.69
CA ALA A 264 -20.89 -0.57 -2.42
C ALA A 264 -21.18 -2.01 -1.93
N PHE A 265 -21.25 -2.98 -2.84
CA PHE A 265 -21.46 -4.40 -2.50
C PHE A 265 -20.18 -5.23 -2.52
N ILE A 266 -19.02 -4.58 -2.54
CA ILE A 266 -17.70 -5.22 -2.53
C ILE A 266 -17.01 -4.96 -1.19
N THR A 267 -16.77 -6.05 -0.43
CA THR A 267 -15.99 -6.03 0.81
C THR A 267 -15.30 -7.38 0.99
N GLY A 268 -14.10 -7.39 1.58
CA GLY A 268 -13.30 -8.59 1.85
C GLY A 268 -12.45 -9.07 0.67
N ILE A 269 -12.37 -8.32 -0.43
CA ILE A 269 -11.53 -8.73 -1.57
C ILE A 269 -10.11 -8.18 -1.45
N VAL A 270 -9.19 -8.90 -2.09
CA VAL A 270 -7.84 -8.43 -2.38
C VAL A 270 -7.69 -8.39 -3.90
N MET A 271 -7.58 -7.19 -4.46
CA MET A 271 -7.55 -6.95 -5.91
C MET A 271 -6.11 -6.88 -6.41
N PRO A 272 -5.61 -7.83 -7.21
CA PRO A 272 -4.33 -7.71 -7.88
C PRO A 272 -4.37 -6.59 -8.93
N VAL A 273 -3.31 -5.76 -8.95
CA VAL A 273 -3.02 -4.78 -10.00
C VAL A 273 -1.57 -5.02 -10.41
N ASP A 274 -1.34 -6.02 -11.27
CA ASP A 274 -0.02 -6.64 -11.43
C ASP A 274 0.31 -7.08 -12.87
N GLY A 275 -0.47 -6.66 -13.84
CA GLY A 275 -0.25 -7.02 -15.25
C GLY A 275 -0.41 -8.53 -15.53
N GLY A 276 -1.12 -9.25 -14.65
CA GLY A 276 -1.38 -10.69 -14.76
C GLY A 276 -0.31 -11.56 -14.10
N TYR A 277 0.69 -10.98 -13.42
CA TYR A 277 1.78 -11.73 -12.79
C TYR A 277 1.27 -12.84 -11.86
N ASN A 278 0.30 -12.54 -11.00
CA ASN A 278 -0.24 -13.53 -10.07
C ASN A 278 -1.01 -14.67 -10.78
N ALA A 279 -1.63 -14.40 -11.92
CA ALA A 279 -2.42 -15.39 -12.66
C ALA A 279 -1.54 -16.33 -13.50
N TYR A 280 -0.30 -15.93 -13.83
CA TYR A 280 0.56 -16.67 -14.75
C TYR A 280 1.19 -17.90 -14.08
N GLY A 281 0.98 -19.06 -14.68
CA GLY A 281 1.51 -20.34 -14.20
C GLY A 281 2.92 -20.68 -14.70
N GLY A 282 3.49 -19.88 -15.61
CA GLY A 282 4.83 -20.09 -16.16
C GLY A 282 4.88 -20.96 -17.43
N VAL A 283 3.73 -21.35 -18.00
CA VAL A 283 3.57 -22.15 -19.22
C VAL A 283 2.51 -21.57 -20.12
#